data_1a48fdf0574d87f6eb66d30028e13362
#
_entry.id   1a48fdf0574d87f6eb66d30028e13362
#
_cell.length_a   1.000
_cell.length_b   1.000
_cell.length_c   1.000
_cell.angle_alpha   90.00
_cell.angle_beta   90.00
_cell.angle_gamma   90.00
#
_symmetry.space_group_name_H-M   'P 1'
#
loop_
_entity.id
_entity.type
_entity.pdbx_description
1 polymer ?
#
loop_
_entity_poly.entity_id
_entity_poly.type
_entity_poly.pdbx_seq_one_letter_code
_entity_poly.pdbx_strand_id
1 'polypeptide(L)'
;MVDLLTQISKIQEFPTELVKALEGLNHINRQKILITLLEGKQLSFSDIKHRTDMNDALLSSHLRKLKDSLLVEQYYQHIQNKQDYSYYQLTEYGKNILTKLLTK
;
A
#
# COMPACT_ATOMS: atom_id res chain seq x y z
N MET A 1 15.45 -32.78 -13.28
CA MET A 1 14.55 -31.65 -12.98
C MET A 1 15.08 -30.88 -11.80
N VAL A 2 15.15 -29.57 -11.94
CA VAL A 2 15.59 -28.71 -10.84
C VAL A 2 14.38 -28.44 -9.96
N ASP A 3 14.49 -28.72 -8.67
CA ASP A 3 13.41 -28.46 -7.76
C ASP A 3 13.29 -26.97 -7.46
N LEU A 4 12.19 -26.59 -6.83
CA LEU A 4 11.92 -25.19 -6.52
C LEU A 4 12.98 -24.56 -5.60
N LEU A 5 13.44 -25.31 -4.60
CA LEU A 5 14.46 -24.82 -3.68
C LEU A 5 15.78 -24.54 -4.38
N THR A 6 16.17 -25.41 -5.31
CA THR A 6 17.38 -25.21 -6.11
C THR A 6 17.25 -23.97 -6.99
N GLN A 7 16.08 -23.76 -7.58
CA GLN A 7 15.83 -22.57 -8.39
C GLN A 7 15.88 -21.29 -7.55
N ILE A 8 15.30 -21.34 -6.37
CA ILE A 8 15.32 -20.18 -5.44
C ILE A 8 16.74 -19.86 -5.02
N SER A 9 17.57 -20.87 -4.73
CA SER A 9 18.94 -20.65 -4.29
C SER A 9 19.83 -20.03 -5.37
N LYS A 10 19.42 -20.11 -6.63
CA LYS A 10 20.14 -19.47 -7.74
C LYS A 10 19.80 -17.99 -7.87
N ILE A 11 18.70 -17.56 -7.26
CA ILE A 11 18.32 -16.15 -7.23
C ILE A 11 19.09 -15.54 -6.06
N GLN A 12 20.09 -14.75 -6.34
CA GLN A 12 20.94 -14.18 -5.31
C GLN A 12 20.20 -13.24 -4.40
N GLU A 13 19.22 -12.53 -4.95
CA GLU A 13 18.39 -11.61 -4.17
C GLU A 13 17.10 -11.31 -4.94
N PHE A 14 16.08 -10.91 -4.20
CA PHE A 14 14.83 -10.47 -4.82
C PHE A 14 15.04 -9.10 -5.44
N PRO A 15 14.29 -8.79 -6.53
CA PRO A 15 14.26 -7.42 -7.05
C PRO A 15 13.88 -6.43 -5.96
N THR A 16 14.47 -5.24 -6.02
CA THR A 16 14.24 -4.20 -5.02
C THR A 16 12.75 -3.87 -4.84
N GLU A 17 12.01 -3.82 -5.94
CA GLU A 17 10.57 -3.52 -5.89
C GLU A 17 9.80 -4.59 -5.11
N LEU A 18 10.17 -5.85 -5.29
CA LEU A 18 9.53 -6.95 -4.57
C LEU A 18 9.84 -6.86 -3.07
N VAL A 19 11.09 -6.57 -2.71
CA VAL A 19 11.47 -6.40 -1.30
C VAL A 19 10.67 -5.28 -0.66
N LYS A 20 10.54 -4.14 -1.34
CA LYS A 20 9.77 -3.01 -0.85
C LYS A 20 8.29 -3.34 -0.69
N ALA A 21 7.73 -4.07 -1.64
CA ALA A 21 6.33 -4.51 -1.55
C ALA A 21 6.13 -5.42 -0.34
N LEU A 22 7.03 -6.36 -0.12
CA LEU A 22 6.95 -7.28 1.04
C LEU A 22 7.03 -6.50 2.35
N GLU A 23 7.90 -5.49 2.44
CA GLU A 23 7.99 -4.64 3.61
C GLU A 23 6.68 -3.89 3.85
N GLY A 24 6.08 -3.36 2.80
CA GLY A 24 4.79 -2.67 2.90
C GLY A 24 3.68 -3.59 3.39
N LEU A 25 3.69 -4.84 2.96
CA LEU A 25 2.67 -5.82 3.33
C LEU A 25 2.87 -6.42 4.72
N ASN A 26 4.07 -6.34 5.27
CA ASN A 26 4.44 -7.08 6.47
C ASN A 26 4.14 -6.31 7.76
N HIS A 27 2.91 -5.83 7.92
CA HIS A 27 2.47 -5.16 9.14
C HIS A 27 0.96 -5.08 9.17
N ILE A 28 0.37 -5.49 10.27
CA ILE A 28 -1.10 -5.56 10.40
C ILE A 28 -1.77 -4.21 10.14
N ASN A 29 -1.21 -3.12 10.63
CA ASN A 29 -1.80 -1.79 10.42
C ASN A 29 -1.72 -1.37 8.96
N ARG A 30 -0.63 -1.70 8.26
CA ARG A 30 -0.53 -1.43 6.84
C ARG A 30 -1.49 -2.28 6.03
N GLN A 31 -1.71 -3.52 6.44
CA GLN A 31 -2.72 -4.39 5.81
C GLN A 31 -4.12 -3.79 5.97
N LYS A 32 -4.43 -3.25 7.14
CA LYS A 32 -5.72 -2.57 7.37
C LYS A 32 -5.91 -1.37 6.45
N ILE A 33 -4.86 -0.58 6.27
CA ILE A 33 -4.91 0.58 5.37
C ILE A 33 -5.16 0.11 3.93
N LEU A 34 -4.43 -0.92 3.50
CA LEU A 34 -4.55 -1.43 2.13
C LEU A 34 -5.96 -1.96 1.84
N ILE A 35 -6.54 -2.72 2.77
CA ILE A 35 -7.91 -3.21 2.63
C ILE A 35 -8.90 -2.04 2.59
N THR A 36 -8.69 -1.05 3.45
CA THR A 36 -9.53 0.14 3.50
C THR A 36 -9.52 0.88 2.16
N LEU A 37 -8.34 1.01 1.54
CA LEU A 37 -8.21 1.65 0.24
C LEU A 37 -8.77 0.79 -0.89
N LEU A 38 -8.65 -0.52 -0.78
CA LEU A 38 -9.23 -1.43 -1.77
C LEU A 38 -10.76 -1.27 -1.82
N GLU A 39 -11.39 -1.16 -0.66
CA GLU A 39 -12.84 -0.98 -0.55
C GLU A 39 -13.28 0.44 -0.89
N GLY A 40 -12.58 1.43 -0.38
CA GLY A 40 -12.97 2.84 -0.50
C GLY A 40 -12.49 3.54 -1.74
N LYS A 41 -11.54 2.97 -2.45
CA LYS A 41 -10.91 3.48 -3.68
C LYS A 41 -10.05 4.73 -3.46
N GLN A 42 -10.65 5.88 -3.27
CA GLN A 42 -9.94 7.14 -3.04
C GLN A 42 -10.39 7.71 -1.71
N LEU A 43 -9.48 7.84 -0.77
CA LEU A 43 -9.82 8.29 0.57
C LEU A 43 -8.84 9.37 1.03
N SER A 44 -9.36 10.35 1.74
CA SER A 44 -8.54 11.36 2.39
C SER A 44 -7.84 10.75 3.61
N PHE A 45 -6.85 11.47 4.13
CA PHE A 45 -6.20 11.08 5.38
C PHE A 45 -7.22 10.91 6.50
N SER A 46 -8.16 11.86 6.61
CA SER A 46 -9.20 11.83 7.63
C SER A 46 -10.11 10.60 7.49
N ASP A 47 -10.48 10.25 6.25
CA ASP A 47 -11.31 9.07 6.00
C ASP A 47 -10.60 7.79 6.42
N ILE A 48 -9.33 7.66 6.07
CA ILE A 48 -8.53 6.49 6.45
C ILE A 48 -8.40 6.42 7.96
N LYS A 49 -8.13 7.56 8.59
CA LYS A 49 -8.00 7.65 10.04
C LYS A 49 -9.26 7.15 10.74
N HIS A 50 -10.41 7.61 10.29
CA HIS A 50 -11.71 7.20 10.85
C HIS A 50 -11.96 5.71 10.68
N ARG A 51 -11.67 5.18 9.51
CA ARG A 51 -11.95 3.78 9.20
C ARG A 51 -10.99 2.81 9.88
N THR A 52 -9.77 3.25 10.14
CA THR A 52 -8.73 2.38 10.74
C THR A 52 -8.53 2.63 12.22
N ASP A 53 -9.11 3.71 12.75
CA ASP A 53 -8.97 4.10 14.16
C ASP A 53 -7.51 4.31 14.58
N MET A 54 -6.69 4.80 13.68
CA MET A 54 -5.27 5.11 13.95
C MET A 54 -5.11 6.58 14.31
N ASN A 55 -4.13 6.89 15.16
CA ASN A 55 -3.78 8.30 15.40
C ASN A 55 -2.97 8.85 14.22
N ASP A 56 -2.83 10.17 14.18
CA ASP A 56 -2.17 10.87 13.07
C ASP A 56 -0.74 10.40 12.83
N ALA A 57 0.04 10.29 13.90
CA ALA A 57 1.46 9.93 13.79
C ALA A 57 1.63 8.50 13.25
N LEU A 58 0.83 7.57 13.76
CA LEU A 58 0.87 6.19 13.34
C LEU A 58 0.44 6.05 11.87
N LEU A 59 -0.67 6.69 11.52
CA LEU A 59 -1.18 6.64 10.15
C LEU A 59 -0.19 7.27 9.17
N SER A 60 0.36 8.44 9.50
CA SER A 60 1.36 9.12 8.66
C SER A 60 2.56 8.22 8.40
N SER A 61 3.06 7.56 9.44
CA SER A 61 4.22 6.68 9.33
C SER A 61 3.94 5.50 8.40
N HIS A 62 2.79 4.86 8.58
CA HIS A 62 2.43 3.71 7.74
C HIS A 62 2.12 4.11 6.30
N LEU A 63 1.47 5.25 6.07
CA LEU A 63 1.22 5.73 4.71
C LEU A 63 2.51 6.06 3.98
N ARG A 64 3.49 6.65 4.70
CA ARG A 64 4.81 6.91 4.11
C ARG A 64 5.47 5.60 3.67
N LYS A 65 5.45 4.58 4.52
CA LYS A 65 6.02 3.27 4.20
C LYS A 65 5.32 2.65 2.99
N LEU A 66 4.00 2.76 2.92
CA LEU A 66 3.22 2.23 1.80
C LEU A 66 3.51 2.99 0.50
N LYS A 67 3.73 4.31 0.56
CA LYS A 67 4.14 5.07 -0.62
C LYS A 67 5.54 4.65 -1.06
N ASP A 68 6.46 4.48 -0.13
CA ASP A 68 7.82 4.04 -0.44
C ASP A 68 7.85 2.64 -1.06
N SER A 69 6.91 1.78 -0.67
CA SER A 69 6.79 0.42 -1.21
C SER A 69 6.05 0.37 -2.54
N LEU A 70 5.60 1.50 -3.06
CA LEU A 70 4.87 1.64 -4.31
C LEU A 70 3.50 0.97 -4.32
N LEU A 71 2.96 0.68 -3.15
CA LEU A 71 1.62 0.06 -3.02
C LEU A 71 0.51 1.11 -2.98
N VAL A 72 0.84 2.32 -2.53
CA VAL A 72 -0.11 3.41 -2.36
C VAL A 72 0.48 4.67 -2.98
N GLU A 73 -0.38 5.47 -3.56
CA GLU A 73 -0.01 6.78 -4.11
C GLU A 73 -0.91 7.85 -3.51
N GLN A 74 -0.37 9.05 -3.44
CA GLN A 74 -1.05 10.21 -2.89
C GLN A 74 -1.25 11.23 -4.01
N TYR A 75 -2.46 11.74 -4.13
CA TYR A 75 -2.80 12.78 -5.08
C TYR A 75 -3.20 14.04 -4.37
N TYR A 76 -2.87 15.15 -4.97
CA TYR A 76 -3.30 16.46 -4.53
C TYR A 76 -4.36 16.96 -5.50
N GLN A 77 -5.44 17.47 -4.97
CA GLN A 77 -6.50 18.03 -5.79
C GLN A 77 -6.71 19.49 -5.40
N HIS A 78 -6.61 20.35 -6.39
CA HIS A 78 -6.93 21.76 -6.25
C HIS A 78 -8.34 22.00 -6.76
N ILE A 79 -9.21 22.46 -5.86
CA ILE A 79 -10.59 22.79 -6.22
C ILE A 79 -10.71 24.30 -6.19
N GLN A 80 -11.16 24.89 -7.29
CA GLN A 80 -11.29 26.33 -7.42
C GLN A 80 -12.10 26.90 -6.26
N ASN A 81 -11.58 27.96 -5.62
CA ASN A 81 -12.20 28.64 -4.48
C ASN A 81 -12.35 27.78 -3.24
N LYS A 82 -11.63 26.65 -3.18
CA LYS A 82 -11.62 25.80 -2.01
C LYS A 82 -10.18 25.46 -1.64
N GLN A 83 -9.98 25.03 -0.42
CA GLN A 83 -8.70 24.61 0.06
C GLN A 83 -8.27 23.34 -0.67
N ASP A 84 -6.98 23.25 -1.00
CA ASP A 84 -6.41 22.04 -1.56
C ASP A 84 -6.56 20.88 -0.57
N TYR A 85 -6.80 19.71 -1.10
CA TYR A 85 -6.79 18.53 -0.27
C TYR A 85 -6.06 17.38 -1.00
N SER A 86 -5.63 16.41 -0.23
CA SER A 86 -4.99 15.23 -0.77
C SER A 86 -5.82 13.99 -0.47
N TYR A 87 -5.68 12.99 -1.32
CA TYR A 87 -6.27 11.70 -1.10
C TYR A 87 -5.30 10.60 -1.50
N TYR A 88 -5.57 9.41 -1.00
CA TYR A 88 -4.73 8.24 -1.20
C TYR A 88 -5.51 7.18 -1.95
N GLN A 89 -4.80 6.41 -2.75
CA GLN A 89 -5.37 5.25 -3.43
C GLN A 89 -4.30 4.20 -3.64
N LEU A 90 -4.72 2.98 -3.91
CA LEU A 90 -3.78 1.93 -4.31
C LEU A 90 -3.21 2.26 -5.67
N THR A 91 -1.93 1.97 -5.85
CA THR A 91 -1.34 1.97 -7.20
C THR A 91 -1.91 0.78 -7.98
N GLU A 92 -1.77 0.81 -9.29
CA GLU A 92 -2.15 -0.34 -10.11
C GLU A 92 -1.40 -1.60 -9.66
N TYR A 93 -0.12 -1.43 -9.35
CA TYR A 93 0.73 -2.49 -8.81
C TYR A 93 0.20 -3.03 -7.48
N GLY A 94 -0.13 -2.13 -6.54
CA GLY A 94 -0.69 -2.52 -5.24
C GLY A 94 -2.02 -3.22 -5.38
N LYS A 95 -2.89 -2.70 -6.24
CA LYS A 95 -4.19 -3.29 -6.50
C LYS A 95 -4.07 -4.70 -7.08
N ASN A 96 -3.15 -4.88 -8.02
CA ASN A 96 -2.93 -6.20 -8.63
C ASN A 96 -2.42 -7.21 -7.61
N ILE A 97 -1.48 -6.81 -6.77
CA ILE A 97 -0.94 -7.68 -5.71
C ILE A 97 -2.06 -8.10 -4.77
N LEU A 98 -2.83 -7.14 -4.26
CA LEU A 98 -3.91 -7.44 -3.31
C LEU A 98 -4.98 -8.32 -3.92
N THR A 99 -5.35 -8.05 -5.16
CA THR A 99 -6.36 -8.84 -5.85
C THR A 99 -5.92 -10.29 -5.95
N LYS A 100 -4.66 -10.53 -6.31
CA LYS A 100 -4.12 -11.89 -6.42
C LYS A 100 -4.04 -12.59 -5.06
N LEU A 101 -3.62 -11.87 -4.02
CA LEU A 101 -3.47 -12.45 -2.68
C LEU A 101 -4.82 -12.75 -2.03
N LEU A 102 -5.83 -11.95 -2.28
CA LEU A 102 -7.13 -12.05 -1.62
C LEU A 102 -8.15 -12.84 -2.43
N THR A 103 -7.88 -13.11 -3.68
CA THR A 103 -8.77 -13.92 -4.53
C THR A 103 -8.48 -15.40 -4.31
N LYS A 104 -9.53 -16.16 -4.05
CA LYS A 104 -9.41 -17.60 -3.89
C LYS A 104 -9.61 -18.33 -5.21
#